data_283f6444f363f18c72e10c0eb3361966
#
_entry.id   283f6444f363f18c72e10c0eb3361966
#
_cell.length_a   1.000
_cell.length_b   1.000
_cell.length_c   1.000
_cell.angle_alpha   90.00
_cell.angle_beta   90.00
_cell.angle_gamma   90.00
#
_symmetry.space_group_name_H-M   'P 1'
#
loop_
_entity.id
_entity.type
_entity.pdbx_description
1 polymer ?
#
loop_
_entity_poly.entity_id
_entity_poly.type
_entity_poly.pdbx_seq_one_letter_code
_entity_poly.pdbx_strand_id
1 'polypeptide(L)'
;DFAQGVNIVNERFSDEGEPAMLLIEGDVLDPRVYEGIDLFRTEMNSVDEGVPEKITRTPDGNIDLLAIDELLFAAQGSLILDPEPFKARGWDPEIEGNGMNCTTSQIGFLDTSDRDCLAFMYGFLTLEGVPGIGPIPSIPSSIVSLYIMPEVELNPVQPWLDVNGEPAQYNHMLIRFGITGPEDFPSMGPAMDELWRDLEVFTNLSTGTQETSGTAPTEEKPLTWVMITGRPVTRFVASTEMQNEMQSSLVLGSVFVFISLAIGFRSIKQALVTLGPILLVVVWLYGLMQVTGASLNIVTVTIATISLGVGIDYCIHVTERYRESREKGESHEQALHAVGGACGLALIGSAASDIAGFSVIALSPMGLFSNFGIFSAAMIFLSLIASLILTTAALGLLHQTTKIGQKEEE
;
A
#
# COMPACT_ATOMS: atom_id res chain seq x y z
N ASP A 1 -5.26 -28.03 2.42
CA ASP A 1 -4.85 -27.95 1.04
C ASP A 1 -3.92 -26.76 0.84
N PHE A 2 -4.14 -25.74 0.00
CA PHE A 2 -3.15 -24.68 -0.21
C PHE A 2 -2.84 -23.88 1.07
N ALA A 3 -3.89 -23.43 1.77
CA ALA A 3 -3.74 -22.70 3.04
C ALA A 3 -3.04 -23.53 4.13
N GLN A 4 -3.30 -24.84 4.16
CA GLN A 4 -2.63 -25.76 5.07
C GLN A 4 -1.15 -25.95 4.71
N GLY A 5 -0.83 -25.97 3.41
CA GLY A 5 0.55 -26.01 2.92
C GLY A 5 1.33 -24.75 3.29
N VAL A 6 0.74 -23.58 3.13
CA VAL A 6 1.35 -22.30 3.53
C VAL A 6 1.61 -22.25 5.05
N ASN A 7 0.64 -22.67 5.88
CA ASN A 7 0.84 -22.71 7.33
C ASN A 7 1.98 -23.67 7.73
N ILE A 8 2.09 -24.84 7.08
CA ILE A 8 3.19 -25.78 7.37
C ILE A 8 4.54 -25.19 6.96
N VAL A 9 4.60 -24.45 5.86
CA VAL A 9 5.84 -23.75 5.44
C VAL A 9 6.22 -22.70 6.48
N ASN A 10 5.28 -21.85 6.88
CA ASN A 10 5.54 -20.79 7.86
C ASN A 10 5.88 -21.32 9.26
N GLU A 11 5.37 -22.52 9.65
CA GLU A 11 5.71 -23.15 10.92
C GLU A 11 7.08 -23.85 10.93
N ARG A 12 7.56 -24.30 9.76
CA ARG A 12 8.76 -25.14 9.67
C ARG A 12 9.98 -24.44 9.06
N PHE A 13 9.72 -23.39 8.29
CA PHE A 13 10.73 -22.55 7.69
C PHE A 13 10.54 -21.14 8.25
N SER A 14 11.62 -20.39 8.40
CA SER A 14 11.52 -18.99 8.81
C SER A 14 10.57 -18.23 7.89
N ASP A 15 9.74 -17.39 8.45
CA ASP A 15 8.90 -16.49 7.66
C ASP A 15 9.82 -15.43 7.02
N GLU A 16 10.22 -15.70 5.77
CA GLU A 16 11.04 -14.76 4.98
C GLU A 16 10.25 -13.50 4.60
N GLY A 17 8.96 -13.46 4.94
CA GLY A 17 8.06 -12.38 4.55
C GLY A 17 7.81 -12.29 3.05
N GLU A 18 6.99 -11.34 2.64
CA GLU A 18 6.88 -10.98 1.22
C GLU A 18 8.01 -9.99 0.85
N PRO A 19 8.69 -10.20 -0.30
CA PRO A 19 9.82 -9.36 -0.66
C PRO A 19 9.40 -7.92 -0.95
N ALA A 20 10.02 -7.01 -0.25
CA ALA A 20 10.04 -5.58 -0.52
C ALA A 20 11.43 -5.17 -0.98
N MET A 21 11.51 -4.10 -1.74
CA MET A 21 12.74 -3.64 -2.37
C MET A 21 12.82 -2.12 -2.28
N LEU A 22 13.99 -1.62 -1.91
CA LEU A 22 14.34 -0.23 -2.03
C LEU A 22 15.18 -0.06 -3.30
N LEU A 23 14.69 0.73 -4.23
CA LEU A 23 15.40 1.09 -5.46
C LEU A 23 15.98 2.49 -5.29
N ILE A 24 17.28 2.61 -5.50
CA ILE A 24 18.06 3.83 -5.41
C ILE A 24 18.60 4.16 -6.80
N GLU A 25 18.33 5.37 -7.30
CA GLU A 25 18.84 5.86 -8.58
C GLU A 25 19.70 7.10 -8.39
N GLY A 26 20.84 7.14 -9.04
CA GLY A 26 21.82 8.20 -9.00
C GLY A 26 23.24 7.66 -8.99
N ASP A 27 24.19 8.45 -8.51
CA ASP A 27 25.58 8.03 -8.37
C ASP A 27 25.76 7.11 -7.15
N VAL A 28 25.54 5.80 -7.34
CA VAL A 28 25.67 4.81 -6.26
C VAL A 28 27.12 4.45 -5.91
N LEU A 29 28.11 5.02 -6.63
CA LEU A 29 29.52 4.94 -6.25
C LEU A 29 29.93 6.05 -5.25
N ASP A 30 29.05 6.98 -4.94
CA ASP A 30 29.33 7.97 -3.90
C ASP A 30 29.42 7.28 -2.53
N PRO A 31 30.52 7.45 -1.79
CA PRO A 31 30.71 6.81 -0.49
C PRO A 31 29.59 7.08 0.53
N ARG A 32 28.93 8.24 0.43
CA ARG A 32 27.78 8.58 1.31
C ARG A 32 26.59 7.65 1.07
N VAL A 33 26.43 7.12 -0.14
CA VAL A 33 25.37 6.15 -0.45
C VAL A 33 25.68 4.80 0.21
N TYR A 34 26.95 4.39 0.18
CA TYR A 34 27.38 3.17 0.86
C TYR A 34 27.22 3.27 2.39
N GLU A 35 27.68 4.36 3.00
CA GLU A 35 27.45 4.63 4.43
C GLU A 35 25.95 4.66 4.77
N GLY A 36 25.13 5.16 3.85
CA GLY A 36 23.68 5.18 3.98
C GLY A 36 23.06 3.79 4.17
N ILE A 37 23.66 2.71 3.65
CA ILE A 37 23.16 1.35 3.84
C ILE A 37 23.26 0.93 5.31
N ASP A 38 24.40 1.21 5.95
CA ASP A 38 24.62 0.87 7.37
C ASP A 38 23.74 1.72 8.30
N LEU A 39 23.60 3.01 8.00
CA LEU A 39 22.68 3.89 8.73
C LEU A 39 21.24 3.42 8.58
N PHE A 40 20.78 3.10 7.37
CA PHE A 40 19.44 2.60 7.12
C PHE A 40 19.18 1.27 7.86
N ARG A 41 20.15 0.36 7.86
CA ARG A 41 20.09 -0.88 8.65
C ARG A 41 19.98 -0.60 10.14
N THR A 42 20.65 0.42 10.63
CA THR A 42 20.64 0.80 12.05
C THR A 42 19.28 1.39 12.44
N GLU A 43 18.73 2.30 11.62
CA GLU A 43 17.40 2.87 11.82
C GLU A 43 16.31 1.78 11.80
N MET A 44 16.30 0.91 10.80
CA MET A 44 15.35 -0.20 10.72
C MET A 44 15.46 -1.21 11.88
N ASN A 45 16.63 -1.35 12.54
CA ASN A 45 16.77 -2.17 13.74
C ASN A 45 16.14 -1.53 14.98
N SER A 46 15.95 -0.22 14.98
CA SER A 46 15.40 0.58 16.06
C SER A 46 13.91 0.81 15.84
N VAL A 47 13.08 -0.12 16.32
CA VAL A 47 11.62 0.00 16.20
C VAL A 47 11.07 0.93 17.28
N ASP A 48 10.26 1.91 16.88
CA ASP A 48 9.60 2.84 17.79
C ASP A 48 8.62 2.13 18.75
N GLU A 49 8.49 2.61 19.97
CA GLU A 49 7.61 2.02 20.98
C GLU A 49 6.13 2.05 20.51
N GLY A 50 5.54 0.87 20.42
CA GLY A 50 4.15 0.69 20.00
C GLY A 50 3.94 0.50 18.50
N VAL A 51 4.98 0.55 17.70
CA VAL A 51 4.90 0.20 16.27
C VAL A 51 5.00 -1.32 16.12
N PRO A 52 4.10 -1.96 15.36
CA PRO A 52 4.19 -3.39 15.09
C PRO A 52 5.41 -3.72 14.23
N GLU A 53 6.20 -4.66 14.70
CA GLU A 53 7.34 -5.15 13.92
C GLU A 53 6.86 -5.94 12.70
N LYS A 54 7.17 -5.46 11.51
CA LYS A 54 6.75 -6.04 10.23
C LYS A 54 7.90 -6.42 9.31
N ILE A 55 9.12 -5.97 9.62
CA ILE A 55 10.31 -6.32 8.84
C ILE A 55 10.85 -7.65 9.34
N THR A 56 11.27 -8.50 8.41
CA THR A 56 11.86 -9.81 8.75
C THR A 56 13.18 -9.65 9.47
N ARG A 57 13.43 -10.57 10.41
CA ARG A 57 14.68 -10.61 11.16
C ARG A 57 15.40 -11.93 10.98
N THR A 58 16.71 -11.86 11.00
CA THR A 58 17.58 -13.04 11.09
C THR A 58 17.40 -13.75 12.44
N PRO A 59 17.83 -15.02 12.59
CA PRO A 59 17.77 -15.72 13.87
C PRO A 59 18.50 -15.01 15.02
N ASP A 60 19.47 -14.15 14.71
CA ASP A 60 20.22 -13.35 15.68
C ASP A 60 19.49 -12.07 16.10
N GLY A 61 18.31 -11.84 15.56
CA GLY A 61 17.44 -10.70 15.89
C GLY A 61 17.73 -9.41 15.13
N ASN A 62 18.68 -9.40 14.20
CA ASN A 62 18.95 -8.26 13.32
C ASN A 62 17.97 -8.24 12.13
N ILE A 63 17.77 -7.07 11.53
CA ILE A 63 16.99 -6.95 10.30
C ILE A 63 17.61 -7.82 9.21
N ASP A 64 16.76 -8.61 8.53
CA ASP A 64 17.14 -9.39 7.35
C ASP A 64 17.09 -8.49 6.11
N LEU A 65 18.17 -7.72 5.93
CA LEU A 65 18.33 -6.76 4.86
C LEU A 65 19.48 -7.21 3.96
N LEU A 66 19.17 -7.50 2.70
CA LEU A 66 20.14 -7.94 1.70
C LEU A 66 20.48 -6.77 0.78
N ALA A 67 21.75 -6.35 0.83
CA ALA A 67 22.30 -5.28 0.01
C ALA A 67 23.70 -5.60 -0.46
N ILE A 68 24.29 -4.71 -1.23
CA ILE A 68 25.65 -4.92 -1.80
C ILE A 68 26.73 -4.95 -0.73
N ASP A 69 26.54 -4.33 0.43
CA ASP A 69 27.48 -4.28 1.54
C ASP A 69 27.81 -5.67 2.08
N GLU A 70 26.85 -6.59 2.15
CA GLU A 70 27.10 -7.98 2.58
C GLU A 70 27.98 -8.75 1.59
N LEU A 71 27.75 -8.52 0.28
CA LEU A 71 28.59 -9.11 -0.77
C LEU A 71 30.00 -8.52 -0.76
N LEU A 72 30.12 -7.22 -0.48
CA LEU A 72 31.42 -6.57 -0.29
C LEU A 72 32.16 -7.11 0.93
N PHE A 73 31.44 -7.29 2.06
CA PHE A 73 32.04 -7.88 3.26
C PHE A 73 32.54 -9.32 3.01
N ALA A 74 31.74 -10.14 2.30
CA ALA A 74 32.15 -11.48 1.92
C ALA A 74 33.37 -11.46 0.95
N ALA A 75 33.37 -10.56 -0.03
CA ALA A 75 34.50 -10.40 -0.95
C ALA A 75 35.79 -9.93 -0.23
N GLN A 76 35.65 -9.05 0.76
CA GLN A 76 36.77 -8.62 1.60
C GLN A 76 37.39 -9.81 2.36
N GLY A 77 36.54 -10.71 2.91
CA GLY A 77 37.02 -11.96 3.51
C GLY A 77 37.81 -12.82 2.52
N SER A 78 37.31 -12.91 1.27
CA SER A 78 37.98 -13.60 0.18
C SER A 78 39.32 -12.95 -0.18
N LEU A 79 39.37 -11.62 -0.31
CA LEU A 79 40.57 -10.87 -0.61
C LEU A 79 41.69 -11.07 0.42
N ILE A 80 41.33 -11.12 1.73
CA ILE A 80 42.30 -11.32 2.82
C ILE A 80 42.91 -12.73 2.76
N LEU A 81 42.11 -13.75 2.42
CA LEU A 81 42.51 -15.15 2.47
C LEU A 81 43.14 -15.65 1.16
N ASP A 82 42.64 -15.18 0.02
CA ASP A 82 43.14 -15.49 -1.31
C ASP A 82 43.09 -14.26 -2.22
N PRO A 83 44.14 -13.44 -2.30
CA PRO A 83 44.18 -12.23 -3.11
C PRO A 83 44.36 -12.47 -4.62
N GLU A 84 44.72 -13.70 -5.04
CA GLU A 84 45.06 -13.98 -6.44
C GLU A 84 43.93 -13.68 -7.45
N PRO A 85 42.64 -14.00 -7.16
CA PRO A 85 41.55 -13.61 -8.05
C PRO A 85 41.44 -12.09 -8.26
N PHE A 86 41.69 -11.30 -7.22
CA PHE A 86 41.63 -9.83 -7.26
C PHE A 86 42.82 -9.25 -8.01
N LYS A 87 44.04 -9.80 -7.82
CA LYS A 87 45.24 -9.40 -8.55
C LYS A 87 45.08 -9.66 -10.05
N ALA A 88 44.44 -10.76 -10.45
CA ALA A 88 44.16 -11.05 -11.85
C ALA A 88 43.25 -10.00 -12.49
N ARG A 89 42.54 -9.19 -11.70
CA ARG A 89 41.66 -8.08 -12.13
C ARG A 89 42.25 -6.70 -11.83
N GLY A 90 43.56 -6.62 -11.61
CA GLY A 90 44.30 -5.36 -11.47
C GLY A 90 44.37 -4.80 -10.03
N TRP A 91 43.93 -5.56 -9.01
CA TRP A 91 44.23 -5.15 -7.66
C TRP A 91 45.70 -5.36 -7.32
N ASP A 92 46.33 -4.33 -6.81
CA ASP A 92 47.71 -4.41 -6.34
C ASP A 92 47.93 -3.47 -5.14
N PRO A 93 48.20 -4.02 -3.93
CA PRO A 93 48.40 -3.22 -2.73
C PRO A 93 49.78 -2.51 -2.69
N GLU A 94 50.70 -2.83 -3.61
CA GLU A 94 52.08 -2.30 -3.61
C GLU A 94 52.30 -1.18 -4.61
N ILE A 95 51.34 -0.91 -5.50
CA ILE A 95 51.50 0.13 -6.54
C ILE A 95 50.95 1.47 -6.02
N GLU A 96 51.88 2.36 -5.66
CA GLU A 96 51.55 3.78 -5.48
C GLU A 96 51.25 4.42 -6.84
N GLY A 97 50.01 4.73 -7.11
CA GLY A 97 49.57 5.70 -8.12
C GLY A 97 48.92 5.19 -9.41
N ASN A 98 48.92 3.90 -9.73
CA ASN A 98 48.20 3.35 -10.91
C ASN A 98 47.56 1.96 -10.67
N GLY A 99 47.73 1.36 -9.52
CA GLY A 99 47.02 0.15 -9.11
C GLY A 99 45.99 0.54 -8.10
N MET A 100 44.86 -0.15 -8.08
CA MET A 100 43.84 0.07 -7.07
C MET A 100 44.32 -0.46 -5.73
N ASN A 101 44.91 0.39 -4.91
CA ASN A 101 45.16 0.10 -3.51
C ASN A 101 43.90 0.47 -2.71
N CYS A 102 42.97 -0.47 -2.66
CA CYS A 102 41.70 -0.32 -1.96
C CYS A 102 41.75 -0.77 -0.49
N THR A 103 42.92 -0.76 0.11
CA THR A 103 43.06 -1.16 1.51
C THR A 103 43.40 0.04 2.38
N THR A 104 42.68 0.21 3.46
CA THR A 104 43.05 1.15 4.52
C THR A 104 44.39 0.71 5.14
N SER A 105 45.08 1.61 5.81
CA SER A 105 46.33 1.35 6.57
C SER A 105 46.21 0.29 7.65
N GLN A 106 45.00 -0.19 7.93
CA GLN A 106 44.74 -1.39 8.75
C GLN A 106 44.65 -2.59 7.81
N ILE A 107 45.53 -3.51 7.92
CA ILE A 107 45.76 -4.70 7.11
C ILE A 107 44.45 -5.33 6.62
N GLY A 108 44.16 -5.16 5.31
CA GLY A 108 43.15 -5.94 4.59
C GLY A 108 41.72 -5.40 4.59
N PHE A 109 41.43 -4.23 5.17
CA PHE A 109 40.10 -3.65 5.09
C PHE A 109 39.96 -2.78 3.84
N LEU A 110 38.84 -2.95 3.13
CA LEU A 110 38.49 -2.11 1.97
C LEU A 110 38.26 -0.67 2.41
N ASP A 111 38.75 0.26 1.63
CA ASP A 111 38.45 1.67 1.80
C ASP A 111 37.14 2.03 1.10
N THR A 112 36.03 1.88 1.80
CA THR A 112 34.70 2.23 1.29
C THR A 112 34.43 3.73 1.26
N SER A 113 35.35 4.55 1.78
CA SER A 113 35.30 6.02 1.67
C SER A 113 35.90 6.52 0.35
N ASP A 114 36.54 5.64 -0.44
CA ASP A 114 37.12 5.94 -1.74
C ASP A 114 36.21 5.43 -2.87
N ARG A 115 35.76 6.36 -3.73
CA ARG A 115 34.90 6.08 -4.88
C ARG A 115 35.53 5.08 -5.84
N ASP A 116 36.85 5.19 -6.11
CA ASP A 116 37.55 4.33 -7.06
C ASP A 116 37.66 2.89 -6.52
N CYS A 117 37.78 2.75 -5.21
CA CYS A 117 37.73 1.47 -4.54
C CYS A 117 36.34 0.82 -4.63
N LEU A 118 35.29 1.57 -4.42
CA LEU A 118 33.92 1.08 -4.63
C LEU A 118 33.71 0.66 -6.09
N ALA A 119 34.17 1.46 -7.05
CA ALA A 119 34.07 1.13 -8.48
C ALA A 119 34.82 -0.17 -8.82
N PHE A 120 36.04 -0.35 -8.28
CA PHE A 120 36.78 -1.60 -8.43
C PHE A 120 36.01 -2.80 -7.88
N MET A 121 35.54 -2.70 -6.63
CA MET A 121 34.87 -3.82 -5.98
C MET A 121 33.53 -4.14 -6.64
N TYR A 122 32.73 -3.14 -7.00
CA TYR A 122 31.48 -3.36 -7.71
C TYR A 122 31.72 -4.01 -9.08
N GLY A 123 32.75 -3.55 -9.81
CA GLY A 123 33.14 -4.12 -11.07
C GLY A 123 33.64 -5.56 -10.93
N PHE A 124 34.49 -5.83 -9.94
CA PHE A 124 34.96 -7.17 -9.63
C PHE A 124 33.80 -8.12 -9.34
N LEU A 125 32.91 -7.73 -8.41
CA LEU A 125 31.74 -8.52 -8.04
C LEU A 125 30.80 -8.79 -9.21
N THR A 126 30.61 -7.80 -10.08
CA THR A 126 29.73 -7.93 -11.26
C THR A 126 30.32 -8.90 -12.29
N LEU A 127 31.64 -8.95 -12.44
CA LEU A 127 32.33 -9.83 -13.40
C LEU A 127 32.52 -11.25 -12.84
N GLU A 128 32.98 -11.37 -11.61
CA GLU A 128 33.43 -12.64 -11.02
C GLU A 128 32.47 -13.19 -9.96
N GLY A 129 31.67 -12.33 -9.33
CA GLY A 129 30.98 -12.66 -8.10
C GLY A 129 31.87 -12.62 -6.88
N VAL A 130 31.52 -13.31 -5.81
CA VAL A 130 32.34 -13.46 -4.60
C VAL A 130 33.10 -14.78 -4.69
N PRO A 131 34.43 -14.78 -4.69
CA PRO A 131 35.21 -16.01 -4.69
C PRO A 131 34.94 -16.85 -3.44
N GLY A 132 34.82 -18.19 -3.63
CA GLY A 132 34.65 -19.11 -2.51
C GLY A 132 35.95 -19.27 -1.71
N ILE A 133 35.82 -19.56 -0.40
CA ILE A 133 36.95 -19.74 0.50
C ILE A 133 36.81 -21.08 1.23
N GLY A 134 37.68 -22.04 0.93
CA GLY A 134 37.66 -23.34 1.57
C GLY A 134 36.28 -24.03 1.44
N PRO A 135 35.56 -24.26 2.56
CA PRO A 135 34.22 -24.88 2.50
C PRO A 135 33.10 -23.90 2.12
N ILE A 136 33.37 -22.59 2.06
CA ILE A 136 32.38 -21.57 1.73
C ILE A 136 32.30 -21.49 0.21
N PRO A 137 31.11 -21.75 -0.41
CA PRO A 137 30.97 -21.70 -1.85
C PRO A 137 31.07 -20.26 -2.38
N SER A 138 31.48 -20.15 -3.65
CA SER A 138 31.45 -18.87 -4.37
C SER A 138 30.02 -18.38 -4.56
N ILE A 139 29.82 -17.06 -4.56
CA ILE A 139 28.56 -16.42 -4.96
C ILE A 139 28.72 -15.97 -6.41
N PRO A 140 27.92 -16.50 -7.35
CA PRO A 140 28.06 -16.15 -8.76
C PRO A 140 27.66 -14.69 -9.04
N SER A 141 28.27 -14.09 -10.07
CA SER A 141 27.99 -12.72 -10.50
C SER A 141 26.51 -12.47 -10.84
N SER A 142 25.76 -13.51 -11.24
CA SER A 142 24.31 -13.41 -11.46
C SER A 142 23.52 -13.09 -10.20
N ILE A 143 24.03 -13.38 -9.02
CA ILE A 143 23.42 -12.95 -7.74
C ILE A 143 23.77 -11.48 -7.47
N VAL A 144 25.01 -11.07 -7.74
CA VAL A 144 25.43 -9.67 -7.58
C VAL A 144 24.59 -8.74 -8.43
N SER A 145 24.29 -9.14 -9.68
CA SER A 145 23.47 -8.36 -10.60
C SER A 145 22.02 -8.15 -10.16
N LEU A 146 21.58 -8.81 -9.08
CA LEU A 146 20.29 -8.53 -8.43
C LEU A 146 20.32 -7.30 -7.54
N TYR A 147 21.51 -6.78 -7.20
CA TYR A 147 21.68 -5.65 -6.29
C TYR A 147 22.28 -4.44 -6.97
N ILE A 148 23.16 -4.67 -7.93
CA ILE A 148 23.84 -3.61 -8.68
C ILE A 148 24.16 -4.07 -10.09
N MET A 149 24.01 -3.16 -11.06
CA MET A 149 24.39 -3.41 -12.46
C MET A 149 25.13 -2.21 -13.03
N PRO A 150 26.22 -2.43 -13.78
CA PRO A 150 26.88 -1.36 -14.50
C PRO A 150 26.01 -0.88 -15.67
N GLU A 151 26.06 0.42 -15.96
CA GLU A 151 25.38 1.02 -17.13
C GLU A 151 26.10 0.75 -18.46
N VAL A 152 27.35 0.34 -18.35
CA VAL A 152 28.27 0.14 -19.50
C VAL A 152 28.94 -1.22 -19.42
N GLU A 153 29.43 -1.73 -20.53
CA GLU A 153 30.22 -2.95 -20.57
C GLU A 153 31.58 -2.71 -19.91
N LEU A 154 31.87 -3.48 -18.85
CA LEU A 154 33.08 -3.34 -18.05
C LEU A 154 34.31 -3.91 -18.77
N ASN A 155 35.46 -3.28 -18.53
CA ASN A 155 36.74 -3.82 -18.93
C ASN A 155 37.07 -5.08 -18.11
N PRO A 156 37.31 -6.25 -18.74
CA PRO A 156 37.50 -7.48 -17.99
C PRO A 156 38.83 -7.54 -17.20
N VAL A 157 39.78 -6.65 -17.48
CA VAL A 157 41.08 -6.60 -16.75
C VAL A 157 41.10 -5.48 -15.71
N GLN A 158 40.36 -4.41 -15.97
CA GLN A 158 40.29 -3.21 -15.13
C GLN A 158 38.82 -2.91 -14.87
N PRO A 159 38.15 -3.64 -13.93
CA PRO A 159 36.70 -3.60 -13.74
C PRO A 159 36.13 -2.25 -13.28
N TRP A 160 36.98 -1.30 -12.89
CA TRP A 160 36.59 0.08 -12.57
C TRP A 160 36.51 0.99 -13.82
N LEU A 161 36.84 0.45 -14.99
CA LEU A 161 36.71 1.12 -16.26
C LEU A 161 35.73 0.38 -17.18
N ASP A 162 35.21 1.09 -18.17
CA ASP A 162 34.44 0.50 -19.26
C ASP A 162 35.44 -0.04 -20.34
N VAL A 163 34.91 -0.65 -21.40
CA VAL A 163 35.69 -1.16 -22.53
C VAL A 163 36.42 -0.06 -23.32
N ASN A 164 36.07 1.20 -23.15
CA ASN A 164 36.68 2.36 -23.77
C ASN A 164 37.75 3.01 -22.88
N GLY A 165 37.89 2.56 -21.64
CA GLY A 165 38.83 3.10 -20.65
C GLY A 165 38.28 4.31 -19.86
N GLU A 166 36.99 4.58 -19.97
CA GLU A 166 36.32 5.58 -19.13
C GLU A 166 35.87 4.97 -17.78
N PRO A 167 35.71 5.77 -16.71
CA PRO A 167 35.26 5.26 -15.43
C PRO A 167 33.93 4.54 -15.53
N ALA A 168 33.83 3.36 -14.90
CA ALA A 168 32.60 2.60 -14.83
C ALA A 168 31.50 3.41 -14.10
N GLN A 169 30.28 3.29 -14.59
CA GLN A 169 29.10 3.99 -14.04
C GLN A 169 28.10 2.99 -13.52
N TYR A 170 27.58 3.29 -12.33
CA TYR A 170 26.54 2.52 -11.65
C TYR A 170 25.48 3.51 -11.17
N ASN A 171 24.32 3.47 -11.81
CA ASN A 171 23.26 4.43 -11.54
C ASN A 171 22.08 3.84 -10.75
N HIS A 172 22.11 2.52 -10.54
CA HIS A 172 21.01 1.84 -9.84
C HIS A 172 21.56 0.87 -8.79
N MET A 173 20.95 0.91 -7.61
CA MET A 173 21.20 -0.05 -6.54
C MET A 173 19.86 -0.55 -5.97
N LEU A 174 19.83 -1.82 -5.60
CA LEU A 174 18.68 -2.47 -5.01
C LEU A 174 19.02 -3.00 -3.62
N ILE A 175 18.20 -2.65 -2.64
CA ILE A 175 18.23 -3.22 -1.29
C ILE A 175 16.97 -4.06 -1.13
N ARG A 176 17.07 -5.27 -0.59
CA ARG A 176 15.95 -6.20 -0.43
C ARG A 176 15.74 -6.53 1.05
N PHE A 177 14.48 -6.64 1.45
CA PHE A 177 14.07 -7.06 2.77
C PHE A 177 12.70 -7.73 2.70
N GLY A 178 12.30 -8.44 3.75
CA GLY A 178 10.99 -9.08 3.83
C GLY A 178 10.02 -8.29 4.70
N ILE A 179 8.73 -8.29 4.34
CA ILE A 179 7.64 -7.76 5.16
C ILE A 179 6.70 -8.88 5.56
N THR A 180 6.50 -9.08 6.87
CA THR A 180 5.66 -10.14 7.44
C THR A 180 4.22 -9.68 7.61
N GLY A 181 3.27 -10.60 7.41
CA GLY A 181 1.84 -10.37 7.62
C GLY A 181 1.28 -9.14 6.89
N PRO A 182 1.54 -8.99 5.57
CA PRO A 182 1.11 -7.81 4.82
C PRO A 182 -0.41 -7.72 4.62
N GLU A 183 -1.17 -8.75 5.00
CA GLU A 183 -2.63 -8.75 4.99
C GLU A 183 -3.24 -8.01 6.19
N ASP A 184 -2.47 -7.79 7.25
CA ASP A 184 -2.92 -7.09 8.44
C ASP A 184 -2.77 -5.58 8.27
N PHE A 185 -3.64 -4.98 7.46
CA PHE A 185 -3.62 -3.56 7.11
C PHE A 185 -3.63 -2.59 8.31
N PRO A 186 -4.37 -2.85 9.41
CA PRO A 186 -4.32 -1.96 10.57
C PRO A 186 -2.95 -1.81 11.20
N SER A 187 -2.14 -2.87 11.20
CA SER A 187 -0.79 -2.85 11.73
C SER A 187 0.27 -2.42 10.69
N MET A 188 -0.06 -2.50 9.39
CA MET A 188 0.84 -2.07 8.31
C MET A 188 1.02 -0.56 8.25
N GLY A 189 -0.01 0.24 8.56
CA GLY A 189 0.07 1.70 8.50
C GLY A 189 1.23 2.26 9.31
N PRO A 190 1.25 2.06 10.65
CA PRO A 190 2.34 2.53 11.49
C PRO A 190 3.73 1.99 11.08
N ALA A 191 3.82 0.71 10.67
CA ALA A 191 5.08 0.12 10.24
C ALA A 191 5.59 0.71 8.91
N MET A 192 4.70 1.05 7.98
CA MET A 192 5.06 1.72 6.74
C MET A 192 5.46 3.18 6.98
N ASP A 193 4.78 3.88 7.89
CA ASP A 193 5.13 5.25 8.26
C ASP A 193 6.53 5.31 8.91
N GLU A 194 6.90 4.31 9.72
CA GLU A 194 8.24 4.15 10.27
C GLU A 194 9.26 3.87 9.17
N LEU A 195 9.00 2.90 8.30
CA LEU A 195 9.88 2.56 7.19
C LEU A 195 10.14 3.76 6.26
N TRP A 196 9.13 4.61 6.03
CA TRP A 196 9.33 5.83 5.25
C TRP A 196 10.16 6.88 5.99
N ARG A 197 10.15 6.92 7.32
CA ARG A 197 11.07 7.76 8.11
C ARG A 197 12.50 7.22 8.03
N ASP A 198 12.69 5.91 8.14
CA ASP A 198 14.01 5.28 8.03
C ASP A 198 14.66 5.56 6.67
N LEU A 199 13.84 5.73 5.63
CA LEU A 199 14.30 6.16 4.30
C LEU A 199 14.86 7.58 4.24
N GLU A 200 14.67 8.41 5.25
CA GLU A 200 15.20 9.77 5.25
C GLU A 200 16.72 9.79 5.06
N VAL A 201 17.40 8.73 5.46
CA VAL A 201 18.84 8.54 5.21
C VAL A 201 19.16 8.72 3.73
N PHE A 202 18.44 8.05 2.83
CA PHE A 202 18.66 8.12 1.39
C PHE A 202 17.93 9.30 0.73
N THR A 203 16.75 9.64 1.21
CA THR A 203 15.99 10.78 0.65
C THR A 203 16.71 12.10 0.89
N ASN A 204 17.46 12.24 1.98
CA ASN A 204 18.31 13.38 2.23
C ASN A 204 19.47 13.49 1.24
N LEU A 205 19.92 12.39 0.66
CA LEU A 205 20.93 12.33 -0.40
C LEU A 205 20.32 12.47 -1.81
N SER A 206 18.99 12.53 -1.95
CA SER A 206 18.28 12.60 -3.23
C SER A 206 17.84 14.03 -3.57
N THR A 207 17.87 14.36 -4.86
CA THR A 207 17.32 15.62 -5.39
C THR A 207 15.81 15.56 -5.64
N GLY A 208 15.22 14.35 -5.72
CA GLY A 208 13.80 14.12 -6.04
C GLY A 208 12.84 14.24 -4.87
N THR A 209 13.30 14.56 -3.66
CA THR A 209 12.40 14.84 -2.54
C THR A 209 11.78 16.23 -2.70
N GLN A 210 10.46 16.27 -2.72
CA GLN A 210 9.65 17.48 -2.76
C GLN A 210 10.16 18.52 -1.76
N GLU A 211 10.26 19.75 -2.27
CA GLU A 211 10.62 20.95 -1.55
C GLU A 211 9.94 21.05 -0.18
N THR A 212 10.70 20.87 0.88
CA THR A 212 10.41 21.53 2.14
C THR A 212 11.39 22.67 2.30
N SER A 213 10.89 23.84 1.87
CA SER A 213 11.27 25.19 2.33
C SER A 213 12.75 25.52 2.57
N GLY A 214 13.38 26.11 1.55
CA GLY A 214 14.03 27.41 1.85
C GLY A 214 15.47 27.41 2.35
N THR A 215 16.29 26.39 2.08
CA THR A 215 17.75 26.56 2.17
C THR A 215 18.37 25.93 0.92
N ALA A 216 19.08 26.71 0.13
CA ALA A 216 19.80 26.21 -1.02
C ALA A 216 20.77 25.11 -0.59
N PRO A 217 20.78 23.92 -1.21
CA PRO A 217 21.74 22.88 -0.89
C PRO A 217 23.13 23.36 -1.31
N THR A 218 24.05 23.43 -0.37
CA THR A 218 25.46 23.79 -0.58
C THR A 218 26.30 22.60 -1.05
N GLU A 219 25.74 21.39 -1.12
CA GLU A 219 26.40 20.18 -1.56
C GLU A 219 25.60 19.51 -2.67
N GLU A 220 26.28 19.05 -3.69
CA GLU A 220 25.71 18.27 -4.78
C GLU A 220 25.24 16.90 -4.24
N LYS A 221 23.95 16.62 -4.41
CA LYS A 221 23.36 15.38 -3.92
C LYS A 221 23.61 14.26 -4.91
N PRO A 222 24.10 13.09 -4.46
CA PRO A 222 24.49 12.00 -5.37
C PRO A 222 23.28 11.29 -6.01
N LEU A 223 22.14 11.28 -5.33
CA LEU A 223 20.98 10.53 -5.78
C LEU A 223 19.97 11.40 -6.52
N THR A 224 19.32 10.83 -7.53
CA THR A 224 18.20 11.43 -8.25
C THR A 224 16.88 11.14 -7.56
N TRP A 225 16.63 9.88 -7.21
CA TRP A 225 15.46 9.48 -6.44
C TRP A 225 15.64 8.14 -5.71
N VAL A 226 14.74 7.89 -4.76
CA VAL A 226 14.69 6.69 -3.94
C VAL A 226 13.25 6.24 -3.82
N MET A 227 12.98 4.96 -4.00
CA MET A 227 11.62 4.42 -3.97
C MET A 227 11.56 3.03 -3.34
N ILE A 228 10.61 2.84 -2.43
CA ILE A 228 10.24 1.49 -1.97
C ILE A 228 9.23 0.89 -2.93
N THR A 229 9.43 -0.37 -3.28
CA THR A 229 8.54 -1.16 -4.13
C THR A 229 8.43 -2.61 -3.63
N GLY A 230 7.62 -3.40 -4.28
CA GLY A 230 7.36 -4.78 -3.91
C GLY A 230 5.88 -5.03 -3.66
N ARG A 231 5.48 -6.29 -3.65
CA ARG A 231 4.07 -6.67 -3.50
C ARG A 231 3.42 -6.13 -2.22
N PRO A 232 4.03 -6.25 -1.03
CA PRO A 232 3.42 -5.78 0.20
C PRO A 232 3.21 -4.26 0.20
N VAL A 233 4.21 -3.51 -0.27
CA VAL A 233 4.17 -2.04 -0.35
C VAL A 233 3.12 -1.58 -1.36
N THR A 234 3.13 -2.14 -2.57
CA THR A 234 2.15 -1.80 -3.62
C THR A 234 0.72 -2.11 -3.16
N ARG A 235 0.52 -3.24 -2.47
CA ARG A 235 -0.78 -3.63 -1.93
C ARG A 235 -1.25 -2.66 -0.84
N PHE A 236 -0.36 -2.26 0.06
CA PHE A 236 -0.65 -1.30 1.10
C PHE A 236 -1.01 0.08 0.53
N VAL A 237 -0.17 0.64 -0.34
CA VAL A 237 -0.41 1.93 -0.99
C VAL A 237 -1.71 1.92 -1.78
N ALA A 238 -1.92 0.90 -2.62
CA ALA A 238 -3.16 0.78 -3.40
C ALA A 238 -4.40 0.70 -2.49
N SER A 239 -4.32 -0.02 -1.36
CA SER A 239 -5.44 -0.11 -0.41
C SER A 239 -5.73 1.22 0.27
N THR A 240 -4.70 1.96 0.65
CA THR A 240 -4.82 3.26 1.31
C THR A 240 -5.39 4.31 0.35
N GLU A 241 -4.85 4.41 -0.85
CA GLU A 241 -5.36 5.31 -1.89
C GLU A 241 -6.83 5.00 -2.23
N MET A 242 -7.15 3.71 -2.36
CA MET A 242 -8.54 3.31 -2.60
C MET A 242 -9.49 3.70 -1.47
N GLN A 243 -9.07 3.61 -0.21
CA GLN A 243 -9.90 4.06 0.91
C GLN A 243 -10.13 5.57 0.87
N ASN A 244 -9.10 6.35 0.53
CA ASN A 244 -9.18 7.80 0.40
C ASN A 244 -10.09 8.22 -0.77
N GLU A 245 -9.89 7.60 -1.94
CA GLU A 245 -10.73 7.85 -3.12
C GLU A 245 -12.18 7.44 -2.90
N MET A 246 -12.43 6.36 -2.17
CA MET A 246 -13.76 5.93 -1.83
C MET A 246 -14.50 6.96 -0.98
N GLN A 247 -13.86 7.47 0.08
CA GLN A 247 -14.51 8.48 0.93
C GLN A 247 -14.85 9.73 0.10
N SER A 248 -13.93 10.17 -0.74
CA SER A 248 -14.15 11.31 -1.64
C SER A 248 -15.27 11.02 -2.63
N SER A 249 -15.30 9.84 -3.24
CA SER A 249 -16.33 9.42 -4.20
C SER A 249 -17.69 9.27 -3.53
N LEU A 250 -17.76 8.76 -2.28
CA LEU A 250 -19.01 8.64 -1.54
C LEU A 250 -19.61 10.01 -1.22
N VAL A 251 -18.78 10.97 -0.79
CA VAL A 251 -19.20 12.35 -0.54
C VAL A 251 -19.68 13.01 -1.82
N LEU A 252 -18.87 12.94 -2.89
CA LEU A 252 -19.23 13.54 -4.19
C LEU A 252 -20.50 12.91 -4.77
N GLY A 253 -20.61 11.57 -4.74
CA GLY A 253 -21.79 10.83 -5.16
C GLY A 253 -23.03 11.24 -4.36
N SER A 254 -22.92 11.37 -3.03
CA SER A 254 -24.01 11.83 -2.17
C SER A 254 -24.48 13.24 -2.53
N VAL A 255 -23.56 14.15 -2.85
CA VAL A 255 -23.88 15.51 -3.31
C VAL A 255 -24.62 15.48 -4.64
N PHE A 256 -24.15 14.71 -5.63
CA PHE A 256 -24.82 14.59 -6.92
C PHE A 256 -26.24 13.98 -6.79
N VAL A 257 -26.38 12.93 -5.97
CA VAL A 257 -27.70 12.33 -5.69
C VAL A 257 -28.60 13.34 -5.00
N PHE A 258 -28.11 14.08 -4.00
CA PHE A 258 -28.87 15.13 -3.33
C PHE A 258 -29.37 16.21 -4.29
N ILE A 259 -28.50 16.71 -5.17
CA ILE A 259 -28.88 17.71 -6.19
C ILE A 259 -29.93 17.14 -7.13
N SER A 260 -29.77 15.92 -7.62
CA SER A 260 -30.71 15.24 -8.50
C SER A 260 -32.08 15.08 -7.82
N LEU A 261 -32.10 14.66 -6.55
CA LEU A 261 -33.33 14.55 -5.76
C LEU A 261 -33.99 15.92 -5.51
N ALA A 262 -33.21 16.95 -5.20
CA ALA A 262 -33.70 18.30 -4.94
C ALA A 262 -34.37 18.89 -6.21
N ILE A 263 -33.81 18.63 -7.40
CA ILE A 263 -34.38 19.01 -8.69
C ILE A 263 -35.63 18.17 -8.98
N GLY A 264 -35.58 16.85 -8.83
CA GLY A 264 -36.70 15.95 -9.11
C GLY A 264 -37.90 16.22 -8.23
N PHE A 265 -37.70 16.32 -6.93
CA PHE A 265 -38.77 16.62 -5.96
C PHE A 265 -39.15 18.10 -5.91
N ARG A 266 -38.34 19.00 -6.47
CA ARG A 266 -38.47 20.46 -6.34
C ARG A 266 -38.55 20.91 -4.86
N SER A 267 -37.89 20.19 -3.98
CA SER A 267 -37.92 20.39 -2.52
C SER A 267 -36.65 19.86 -1.86
N ILE A 268 -35.86 20.77 -1.30
CA ILE A 268 -34.65 20.43 -0.53
C ILE A 268 -35.00 19.57 0.67
N LYS A 269 -36.12 19.85 1.35
CA LYS A 269 -36.56 19.10 2.54
C LYS A 269 -36.88 17.65 2.20
N GLN A 270 -37.56 17.39 1.09
CA GLN A 270 -37.85 16.03 0.64
C GLN A 270 -36.59 15.29 0.19
N ALA A 271 -35.68 15.96 -0.53
CA ALA A 271 -34.40 15.39 -0.92
C ALA A 271 -33.58 14.92 0.31
N LEU A 272 -33.54 15.74 1.38
CA LEU A 272 -32.83 15.41 2.60
C LEU A 272 -33.46 14.21 3.34
N VAL A 273 -34.79 14.18 3.41
CA VAL A 273 -35.55 13.07 4.05
C VAL A 273 -35.34 11.76 3.29
N THR A 274 -35.22 11.82 1.95
CA THR A 274 -35.02 10.64 1.12
C THR A 274 -33.58 10.13 1.16
N LEU A 275 -32.59 11.02 1.18
CA LEU A 275 -31.18 10.66 1.22
C LEU A 275 -30.72 10.19 2.61
N GLY A 276 -31.21 10.81 3.69
CA GLY A 276 -30.76 10.57 5.05
C GLY A 276 -30.73 9.10 5.48
N PRO A 277 -31.82 8.32 5.27
CA PRO A 277 -31.86 6.90 5.62
C PRO A 277 -30.78 6.06 4.93
N ILE A 278 -30.42 6.37 3.68
CA ILE A 278 -29.38 5.62 2.95
C ILE A 278 -27.98 5.94 3.45
N LEU A 279 -27.70 7.18 3.81
CA LEU A 279 -26.44 7.52 4.46
C LEU A 279 -26.29 6.76 5.80
N LEU A 280 -27.36 6.56 6.54
CA LEU A 280 -27.35 5.76 7.76
C LEU A 280 -27.12 4.27 7.45
N VAL A 281 -27.64 3.74 6.34
CA VAL A 281 -27.35 2.35 5.92
C VAL A 281 -25.87 2.15 5.64
N VAL A 282 -25.18 3.12 5.03
CA VAL A 282 -23.72 3.07 4.82
C VAL A 282 -22.99 2.98 6.16
N VAL A 283 -23.39 3.79 7.15
CA VAL A 283 -22.80 3.73 8.51
C VAL A 283 -23.04 2.36 9.16
N TRP A 284 -24.28 1.82 9.04
CA TRP A 284 -24.59 0.49 9.56
C TRP A 284 -23.80 -0.63 8.88
N LEU A 285 -23.57 -0.51 7.57
CA LEU A 285 -22.76 -1.46 6.82
C LEU A 285 -21.32 -1.50 7.33
N TYR A 286 -20.69 -0.33 7.53
CA TYR A 286 -19.35 -0.27 8.12
C TYR A 286 -19.32 -0.81 9.56
N GLY A 287 -20.33 -0.50 10.36
CA GLY A 287 -20.48 -1.07 11.69
C GLY A 287 -20.57 -2.59 11.67
N LEU A 288 -21.34 -3.16 10.73
CA LEU A 288 -21.44 -4.60 10.54
C LEU A 288 -20.11 -5.24 10.13
N MET A 289 -19.38 -4.61 9.20
CA MET A 289 -18.06 -5.07 8.79
C MET A 289 -17.08 -5.09 9.97
N GLN A 290 -17.07 -4.04 10.77
CA GLN A 290 -16.23 -3.97 11.98
C GLN A 290 -16.55 -5.08 12.98
N VAL A 291 -17.84 -5.33 13.26
CA VAL A 291 -18.28 -6.37 14.21
C VAL A 291 -17.95 -7.78 13.71
N THR A 292 -17.99 -8.00 12.40
CA THR A 292 -17.67 -9.31 11.79
C THR A 292 -16.18 -9.52 11.56
N GLY A 293 -15.33 -8.51 11.81
CA GLY A 293 -13.89 -8.57 11.53
C GLY A 293 -13.56 -8.60 10.04
N ALA A 294 -14.49 -8.19 9.18
CA ALA A 294 -14.25 -8.16 7.74
C ALA A 294 -13.34 -6.98 7.38
N SER A 295 -12.23 -7.28 6.72
CA SER A 295 -11.29 -6.26 6.25
C SER A 295 -11.88 -5.44 5.11
N LEU A 296 -11.58 -4.13 5.13
CA LEU A 296 -11.83 -3.25 4.00
C LEU A 296 -10.87 -3.65 2.86
N ASN A 297 -11.44 -4.01 1.72
CA ASN A 297 -10.70 -4.32 0.50
C ASN A 297 -11.43 -3.73 -0.71
N ILE A 298 -10.80 -3.82 -1.88
CA ILE A 298 -11.31 -3.23 -3.13
C ILE A 298 -12.78 -3.57 -3.40
N VAL A 299 -13.21 -4.75 -3.01
CA VAL A 299 -14.55 -5.27 -3.29
C VAL A 299 -15.55 -4.76 -2.25
N THR A 300 -15.18 -4.81 -0.95
CA THR A 300 -16.05 -4.34 0.14
C THR A 300 -16.24 -2.82 0.10
N VAL A 301 -15.23 -2.10 -0.37
CA VAL A 301 -15.28 -0.66 -0.60
C VAL A 301 -16.33 -0.27 -1.64
N THR A 302 -16.43 -1.00 -2.75
CA THR A 302 -17.43 -0.74 -3.79
C THR A 302 -18.86 -0.95 -3.31
N ILE A 303 -19.10 -1.80 -2.28
CA ILE A 303 -20.45 -2.03 -1.73
C ILE A 303 -21.05 -0.74 -1.18
N ALA A 304 -20.28 0.13 -0.53
CA ALA A 304 -20.78 1.39 -0.02
C ALA A 304 -21.29 2.33 -1.13
N THR A 305 -20.57 2.37 -2.26
CA THR A 305 -20.99 3.15 -3.44
C THR A 305 -22.23 2.54 -4.11
N ILE A 306 -22.29 1.21 -4.23
CA ILE A 306 -23.47 0.48 -4.71
C ILE A 306 -24.67 0.73 -3.79
N SER A 307 -24.44 0.76 -2.46
CA SER A 307 -25.46 1.08 -1.46
C SER A 307 -26.14 2.41 -1.73
N LEU A 308 -25.38 3.45 -2.07
CA LEU A 308 -25.92 4.74 -2.41
C LEU A 308 -26.80 4.68 -3.68
N GLY A 309 -26.38 3.94 -4.71
CA GLY A 309 -27.13 3.82 -5.97
C GLY A 309 -28.38 2.94 -5.87
N VAL A 310 -28.24 1.71 -5.40
CA VAL A 310 -29.35 0.73 -5.31
C VAL A 310 -30.29 1.04 -4.15
N GLY A 311 -29.72 1.43 -2.99
CA GLY A 311 -30.53 1.69 -1.79
C GLY A 311 -31.41 2.91 -1.90
N ILE A 312 -30.96 3.96 -2.64
CA ILE A 312 -31.74 5.19 -2.78
C ILE A 312 -33.04 4.98 -3.55
N ASP A 313 -33.07 4.03 -4.48
CA ASP A 313 -34.25 3.74 -5.29
C ASP A 313 -35.45 3.33 -4.43
N TYR A 314 -35.23 2.55 -3.38
CA TYR A 314 -36.28 2.17 -2.41
C TYR A 314 -36.85 3.41 -1.70
N CYS A 315 -35.98 4.33 -1.28
CA CYS A 315 -36.40 5.56 -0.61
C CYS A 315 -37.14 6.52 -1.58
N ILE A 316 -36.72 6.57 -2.85
CA ILE A 316 -37.40 7.36 -3.89
C ILE A 316 -38.79 6.83 -4.10
N HIS A 317 -39.00 5.53 -4.28
CA HIS A 317 -40.32 4.92 -4.47
C HIS A 317 -41.25 5.15 -3.28
N VAL A 318 -40.74 5.03 -2.05
CA VAL A 318 -41.50 5.34 -0.83
C VAL A 318 -41.92 6.81 -0.80
N THR A 319 -40.98 7.72 -1.04
CA THR A 319 -41.24 9.17 -1.02
C THR A 319 -42.22 9.60 -2.12
N GLU A 320 -42.03 9.09 -3.35
CA GLU A 320 -42.96 9.39 -4.48
C GLU A 320 -44.36 8.84 -4.23
N ARG A 321 -44.49 7.61 -3.72
CA ARG A 321 -45.78 7.04 -3.41
C ARG A 321 -46.50 7.83 -2.31
N TYR A 322 -45.76 8.22 -1.28
CA TYR A 322 -46.29 9.09 -0.24
C TYR A 322 -46.76 10.43 -0.81
N ARG A 323 -45.97 11.08 -1.66
CA ARG A 323 -46.24 12.36 -2.29
C ARG A 323 -47.52 12.28 -3.20
N GLU A 324 -47.60 11.25 -4.04
CA GLU A 324 -48.74 10.99 -4.92
C GLU A 324 -50.05 10.88 -4.13
N SER A 325 -50.03 10.14 -3.00
CA SER A 325 -51.21 10.03 -2.14
C SER A 325 -51.60 11.37 -1.51
N ARG A 326 -50.62 12.16 -1.08
CA ARG A 326 -50.85 13.50 -0.52
C ARG A 326 -51.38 14.49 -1.53
N GLU A 327 -50.92 14.44 -2.77
CA GLU A 327 -51.41 15.27 -3.90
C GLU A 327 -52.86 14.93 -4.27
N LYS A 328 -53.29 13.68 -4.07
CA LYS A 328 -54.70 13.26 -4.23
C LYS A 328 -55.64 13.71 -3.07
N GLY A 329 -55.09 14.38 -2.08
CA GLY A 329 -55.84 14.87 -0.91
C GLY A 329 -56.03 13.83 0.18
N GLU A 330 -55.39 12.68 0.12
CA GLU A 330 -55.43 11.64 1.12
C GLU A 330 -54.80 12.12 2.47
N SER A 331 -55.29 11.61 3.58
CA SER A 331 -54.70 11.92 4.89
C SER A 331 -53.28 11.38 5.02
N HIS A 332 -52.54 11.83 6.05
CA HIS A 332 -51.21 11.32 6.32
C HIS A 332 -51.22 9.80 6.55
N GLU A 333 -52.20 9.30 7.33
CA GLU A 333 -52.34 7.86 7.62
C GLU A 333 -52.67 7.06 6.35
N GLN A 334 -53.53 7.57 5.49
CA GLN A 334 -53.86 6.93 4.21
C GLN A 334 -52.67 6.87 3.27
N ALA A 335 -51.86 7.93 3.22
CA ALA A 335 -50.65 7.95 2.46
C ALA A 335 -49.61 6.93 2.97
N LEU A 336 -49.48 6.77 4.29
CA LEU A 336 -48.60 5.71 4.87
C LEU A 336 -49.14 4.31 4.56
N HIS A 337 -50.46 4.12 4.61
CA HIS A 337 -51.06 2.85 4.21
C HIS A 337 -50.82 2.52 2.73
N ALA A 338 -50.88 3.52 1.87
CA ALA A 338 -50.57 3.34 0.44
C ALA A 338 -49.12 2.94 0.19
N VAL A 339 -48.19 3.50 0.96
CA VAL A 339 -46.77 3.11 0.93
C VAL A 339 -46.58 1.65 1.41
N GLY A 340 -47.16 1.29 2.58
CA GLY A 340 -47.00 -0.05 3.14
C GLY A 340 -47.68 -1.15 2.35
N GLY A 341 -48.71 -0.82 1.56
CA GLY A 341 -49.49 -1.76 0.77
C GLY A 341 -48.75 -2.18 -0.52
N ALA A 342 -49.29 -1.75 -1.68
CA ALA A 342 -48.78 -2.20 -2.97
C ALA A 342 -47.31 -1.81 -3.22
N CYS A 343 -46.88 -0.61 -2.78
CA CYS A 343 -45.51 -0.16 -2.94
C CYS A 343 -44.56 -1.01 -2.07
N GLY A 344 -44.89 -1.20 -0.80
CA GLY A 344 -44.04 -2.00 0.11
C GLY A 344 -43.90 -3.44 -0.33
N LEU A 345 -44.98 -4.08 -0.81
CA LEU A 345 -44.92 -5.45 -1.34
C LEU A 345 -44.03 -5.55 -2.61
N ALA A 346 -44.09 -4.56 -3.49
CA ALA A 346 -43.25 -4.51 -4.68
C ALA A 346 -41.74 -4.35 -4.30
N LEU A 347 -41.44 -3.48 -3.33
CA LEU A 347 -40.09 -3.27 -2.84
C LEU A 347 -39.54 -4.53 -2.14
N ILE A 348 -40.35 -5.22 -1.35
CA ILE A 348 -39.96 -6.50 -0.73
C ILE A 348 -39.65 -7.55 -1.80
N GLY A 349 -40.46 -7.63 -2.84
CA GLY A 349 -40.23 -8.57 -3.96
C GLY A 349 -38.95 -8.30 -4.70
N SER A 350 -38.68 -7.01 -5.02
CA SER A 350 -37.41 -6.60 -5.64
C SER A 350 -36.21 -6.91 -4.76
N ALA A 351 -36.24 -6.47 -3.49
CA ALA A 351 -35.15 -6.71 -2.56
C ALA A 351 -34.90 -8.21 -2.32
N ALA A 352 -35.95 -9.03 -2.25
CA ALA A 352 -35.81 -10.48 -2.11
C ALA A 352 -35.09 -11.11 -3.30
N SER A 353 -35.38 -10.64 -4.53
CA SER A 353 -34.68 -11.08 -5.73
C SER A 353 -33.19 -10.72 -5.71
N ASP A 354 -32.86 -9.47 -5.34
CA ASP A 354 -31.48 -8.99 -5.25
C ASP A 354 -30.70 -9.71 -4.15
N ILE A 355 -31.32 -9.88 -2.96
CA ILE A 355 -30.72 -10.65 -1.85
C ILE A 355 -30.44 -12.10 -2.28
N ALA A 356 -31.38 -12.74 -2.99
CA ALA A 356 -31.18 -14.09 -3.49
C ALA A 356 -30.00 -14.15 -4.47
N GLY A 357 -29.90 -13.18 -5.39
CA GLY A 357 -28.79 -13.08 -6.33
C GLY A 357 -27.42 -12.94 -5.62
N PHE A 358 -27.31 -12.00 -4.69
CA PHE A 358 -26.07 -11.82 -3.94
C PHE A 358 -25.76 -12.99 -2.97
N SER A 359 -26.79 -13.68 -2.46
CA SER A 359 -26.61 -14.87 -1.64
C SER A 359 -25.97 -16.02 -2.42
N VAL A 360 -26.19 -16.12 -3.74
CA VAL A 360 -25.49 -17.10 -4.58
C VAL A 360 -23.99 -16.76 -4.65
N ILE A 361 -23.65 -15.48 -4.76
CA ILE A 361 -22.23 -15.02 -4.75
C ILE A 361 -21.61 -15.32 -3.38
N ALA A 362 -22.36 -15.18 -2.29
CA ALA A 362 -21.92 -15.49 -0.93
C ALA A 362 -21.49 -16.97 -0.74
N LEU A 363 -21.96 -17.87 -1.58
CA LEU A 363 -21.56 -19.29 -1.56
C LEU A 363 -20.21 -19.56 -2.28
N SER A 364 -19.56 -18.51 -2.80
CA SER A 364 -18.26 -18.66 -3.46
C SER A 364 -17.20 -19.23 -2.51
N PRO A 365 -16.36 -20.17 -2.97
CA PRO A 365 -15.23 -20.64 -2.17
C PRO A 365 -14.12 -19.61 -2.00
N MET A 366 -14.13 -18.52 -2.78
CA MET A 366 -13.18 -17.40 -2.65
C MET A 366 -13.72 -16.38 -1.64
N GLY A 367 -13.00 -16.18 -0.52
CA GLY A 367 -13.41 -15.30 0.55
C GLY A 367 -13.73 -13.87 0.11
N LEU A 368 -13.04 -13.36 -0.91
CA LEU A 368 -13.28 -12.03 -1.49
C LEU A 368 -14.72 -11.91 -2.05
N PHE A 369 -15.13 -12.87 -2.89
CA PHE A 369 -16.48 -12.88 -3.48
C PHE A 369 -17.56 -13.29 -2.45
N SER A 370 -17.23 -14.21 -1.53
CA SER A 370 -18.14 -14.57 -0.45
C SER A 370 -18.49 -13.36 0.40
N ASN A 371 -17.50 -12.59 0.86
CA ASN A 371 -17.71 -11.35 1.60
C ASN A 371 -18.52 -10.32 0.80
N PHE A 372 -18.22 -10.15 -0.49
CA PHE A 372 -19.00 -9.28 -1.37
C PHE A 372 -20.48 -9.66 -1.39
N GLY A 373 -20.78 -10.95 -1.59
CA GLY A 373 -22.14 -11.46 -1.60
C GLY A 373 -22.88 -11.24 -0.28
N ILE A 374 -22.22 -11.56 0.86
CA ILE A 374 -22.78 -11.42 2.19
C ILE A 374 -23.10 -9.95 2.49
N PHE A 375 -22.13 -9.05 2.33
CA PHE A 375 -22.32 -7.65 2.67
C PHE A 375 -23.27 -6.93 1.71
N SER A 376 -23.28 -7.30 0.41
CA SER A 376 -24.25 -6.76 -0.55
C SER A 376 -25.68 -7.20 -0.20
N ALA A 377 -25.90 -8.46 0.12
CA ALA A 377 -27.21 -8.94 0.57
C ALA A 377 -27.66 -8.25 1.87
N ALA A 378 -26.75 -8.11 2.85
CA ALA A 378 -27.02 -7.39 4.11
C ALA A 378 -27.36 -5.92 3.85
N MET A 379 -26.62 -5.24 2.97
CA MET A 379 -26.86 -3.85 2.58
C MET A 379 -28.24 -3.65 1.97
N ILE A 380 -28.65 -4.52 1.05
CA ILE A 380 -29.98 -4.44 0.42
C ILE A 380 -31.08 -4.66 1.46
N PHE A 381 -30.90 -5.61 2.36
CA PHE A 381 -31.83 -5.84 3.46
C PHE A 381 -31.94 -4.63 4.39
N LEU A 382 -30.83 -4.02 4.79
CA LEU A 382 -30.79 -2.80 5.59
C LEU A 382 -31.42 -1.61 4.86
N SER A 383 -31.20 -1.47 3.54
CA SER A 383 -31.81 -0.42 2.71
C SER A 383 -33.31 -0.57 2.62
N LEU A 384 -33.81 -1.79 2.49
CA LEU A 384 -35.25 -2.06 2.53
C LEU A 384 -35.87 -1.64 3.87
N ILE A 385 -35.26 -2.01 4.99
CA ILE A 385 -35.71 -1.61 6.34
C ILE A 385 -35.67 -0.09 6.48
N ALA A 386 -34.58 0.54 6.10
CA ALA A 386 -34.41 1.98 6.16
C ALA A 386 -35.46 2.71 5.32
N SER A 387 -35.74 2.23 4.12
CA SER A 387 -36.74 2.85 3.23
C SER A 387 -38.16 2.71 3.79
N LEU A 388 -38.55 1.55 4.30
CA LEU A 388 -39.90 1.31 4.78
C LEU A 388 -40.17 1.93 6.18
N ILE A 389 -39.16 1.99 7.04
CA ILE A 389 -39.33 2.45 8.43
C ILE A 389 -38.81 3.87 8.59
N LEU A 390 -37.53 4.13 8.24
CA LEU A 390 -36.93 5.43 8.54
C LEU A 390 -37.43 6.52 7.59
N THR A 391 -37.58 6.21 6.29
CA THR A 391 -38.10 7.21 5.34
C THR A 391 -39.56 7.56 5.66
N THR A 392 -40.40 6.58 5.99
CA THR A 392 -41.80 6.83 6.39
C THR A 392 -41.89 7.64 7.68
N ALA A 393 -41.05 7.33 8.67
CA ALA A 393 -41.00 8.09 9.92
C ALA A 393 -40.54 9.54 9.68
N ALA A 394 -39.52 9.72 8.85
CA ALA A 394 -39.00 11.05 8.49
C ALA A 394 -40.02 11.90 7.71
N LEU A 395 -40.78 11.28 6.80
CA LEU A 395 -41.91 11.94 6.11
C LEU A 395 -43.00 12.35 7.10
N GLY A 396 -43.28 11.53 8.12
CA GLY A 396 -44.22 11.87 9.20
C GLY A 396 -43.78 13.11 9.98
N LEU A 397 -42.51 13.16 10.36
CA LEU A 397 -41.95 14.31 11.06
C LEU A 397 -41.98 15.58 10.21
N LEU A 398 -41.65 15.47 8.91
CA LEU A 398 -41.72 16.59 7.99
C LEU A 398 -43.15 17.16 7.89
N HIS A 399 -44.16 16.31 7.91
CA HIS A 399 -45.55 16.74 7.87
C HIS A 399 -45.96 17.49 9.16
N GLN A 400 -45.51 17.02 10.36
CA GLN A 400 -45.80 17.70 11.62
C GLN A 400 -45.14 19.08 11.71
N THR A 401 -43.89 19.23 11.27
CA THR A 401 -43.21 20.52 11.29
C THR A 401 -43.85 21.54 10.35
N THR A 402 -44.39 21.12 9.21
CA THR A 402 -45.09 22.00 8.27
C THR A 402 -46.41 22.50 8.89
N LYS A 403 -47.15 21.67 9.65
CA LYS A 403 -48.38 22.08 10.34
C LYS A 403 -48.13 23.05 11.52
N ILE A 404 -47.00 22.91 12.21
CA ILE A 404 -46.65 23.81 13.30
C ILE A 404 -46.30 25.19 12.76
N GLY A 405 -45.52 25.28 11.68
CA GLY A 405 -45.18 26.55 11.04
C GLY A 405 -46.38 27.31 10.48
N GLN A 406 -47.42 26.61 9.97
CA GLN A 406 -48.66 27.25 9.52
C GLN A 406 -49.54 27.78 10.66
N LYS A 407 -49.44 27.22 11.89
CA LYS A 407 -50.16 27.69 13.07
C LYS A 407 -49.49 28.88 13.76
N GLU A 408 -48.26 29.15 13.50
CA GLU A 408 -47.50 30.32 14.03
C GLU A 408 -47.68 31.56 13.12
N GLU A 409 -48.14 31.38 11.85
CA GLU A 409 -48.39 32.45 10.90
C GLU A 409 -49.89 32.91 10.86
N GLU A 410 -50.79 32.20 11.54
CA GLU A 410 -52.21 32.61 11.78
C GLU A 410 -52.35 33.26 13.17
#